data_aaead1b15d36d3b6593a246a3f8f3815
#
_entry.id   aaead1b15d36d3b6593a246a3f8f3815
#
_cell.length_a   1.000
_cell.length_b   1.000
_cell.length_c   1.000
_cell.angle_alpha   90.00
_cell.angle_beta   90.00
_cell.angle_gamma   90.00
#
_symmetry.space_group_name_H-M   'P 1'
#
loop_
_entity.id
_entity.type
_entity.pdbx_description
1 polymer ?
#
loop_
_entity_poly.entity_id
_entity_poly.type
_entity_poly.pdbx_seq_one_letter_code
_entity_poly.pdbx_strand_id
1 'polypeptide(L)'
;MQLHNFKGGYCGLSMVEDNAVNCCYLTTYKSFKTVKGIAKFNASIISENPNMAQFFNTSKMSFEAPLTIAQVSFQKKSIVQEHILMVGDSAGLIHPLCGNGMAMAIHSAKLVSETLLKGDITTWERRDIEEHYIKTWKKTFSKRLAFGSVLQHILLNNSLSKIASITIARMPWLLQKIIKTTHGKPLSL
;
A
#
# COMPACT_ATOMS: atom_id res chain seq x y z
N MET A 1 12.80 -0.32 8.15
CA MET A 1 11.67 0.48 7.63
C MET A 1 11.12 1.31 8.75
N GLN A 2 10.89 2.60 8.52
CA GLN A 2 10.30 3.54 9.48
C GLN A 2 9.04 4.14 8.85
N LEU A 3 8.06 4.49 9.67
CA LEU A 3 6.82 5.14 9.24
C LEU A 3 6.61 6.39 10.08
N HIS A 4 6.42 7.52 9.42
CA HIS A 4 6.26 8.82 10.04
C HIS A 4 4.96 9.47 9.59
N ASN A 5 4.14 9.90 10.53
CA ASN A 5 2.91 10.63 10.22
C ASN A 5 3.18 12.14 10.17
N PHE A 6 2.45 12.82 9.32
CA PHE A 6 2.37 14.27 9.24
C PHE A 6 0.93 14.71 8.91
N LYS A 7 0.64 15.98 8.97
CA LYS A 7 -0.70 16.51 8.76
C LYS A 7 -1.23 16.20 7.35
N GLY A 8 -2.20 15.29 7.28
CA GLY A 8 -2.85 14.88 6.04
C GLY A 8 -2.12 13.80 5.25
N GLY A 9 -1.14 13.10 5.87
CA GLY A 9 -0.43 12.02 5.20
C GLY A 9 0.54 11.26 6.10
N TYR A 10 1.32 10.41 5.47
CA TYR A 10 2.40 9.65 6.11
C TYR A 10 3.55 9.43 5.13
N CYS A 11 4.73 9.19 5.68
CA CYS A 11 5.95 8.92 4.95
C CYS A 11 6.58 7.60 5.42
N GLY A 12 6.99 6.77 4.49
CA GLY A 12 7.79 5.57 4.72
C GLY A 12 9.24 5.81 4.35
N LEU A 13 10.15 5.44 5.24
CA LEU A 13 11.59 5.40 4.98
C LEU A 13 12.06 3.95 5.02
N SER A 14 12.75 3.50 4.01
CA SER A 14 13.36 2.17 3.97
C SER A 14 14.76 2.24 3.37
N MET A 15 15.70 1.58 4.01
CA MET A 15 17.04 1.40 3.46
C MET A 15 16.95 0.42 2.28
N VAL A 16 17.62 0.75 1.22
CA VAL A 16 17.78 -0.05 0.01
C VAL A 16 19.27 -0.28 -0.25
N GLU A 17 19.63 -0.78 -1.42
CA GLU A 17 21.01 -1.07 -1.78
C GLU A 17 21.89 0.21 -1.72
N ASP A 18 23.20 0.03 -1.60
CA ASP A 18 24.22 1.11 -1.57
C ASP A 18 24.02 2.14 -0.45
N ASN A 19 23.44 1.72 0.69
CA ASN A 19 23.10 2.60 1.82
C ASN A 19 22.18 3.77 1.46
N ALA A 20 21.50 3.67 0.33
CA ALA A 20 20.49 4.64 -0.05
C ALA A 20 19.19 4.44 0.75
N VAL A 21 18.45 5.53 0.98
CA VAL A 21 17.14 5.48 1.64
C VAL A 21 16.06 5.83 0.65
N ASN A 22 15.14 4.89 0.42
CA ASN A 22 13.91 5.17 -0.29
C ASN A 22 12.95 5.93 0.64
N CYS A 23 12.63 7.16 0.27
CA CYS A 23 11.68 8.04 0.96
C CYS A 23 10.43 8.19 0.09
N CYS A 24 9.33 7.62 0.54
CA CYS A 24 8.06 7.69 -0.17
C CYS A 24 6.95 8.18 0.75
N TYR A 25 6.18 9.18 0.33
CA TYR A 25 5.04 9.65 1.11
C TYR A 25 3.77 9.74 0.30
N LEU A 26 2.66 9.55 0.99
CA LEU A 26 1.31 9.77 0.49
C LEU A 26 0.67 10.89 1.28
N THR A 27 0.04 11.83 0.57
CA THR A 27 -0.69 12.95 1.18
C THR A 27 -2.04 13.14 0.54
N THR A 28 -2.99 13.71 1.29
CA THR A 28 -4.26 14.13 0.72
C THR A 28 -4.07 15.35 -0.19
N TYR A 29 -4.85 15.41 -1.25
CA TYR A 29 -4.86 16.58 -2.13
C TYR A 29 -5.15 17.88 -1.36
N LYS A 30 -6.06 17.81 -0.36
CA LYS A 30 -6.36 18.95 0.52
C LYS A 30 -5.12 19.47 1.26
N SER A 31 -4.31 18.56 1.82
CA SER A 31 -3.07 18.96 2.51
C SER A 31 -2.02 19.51 1.54
N PHE A 32 -1.82 18.84 0.40
CA PHE A 32 -0.85 19.29 -0.61
C PHE A 32 -1.20 20.65 -1.21
N LYS A 33 -2.48 20.93 -1.41
CA LYS A 33 -2.96 22.20 -1.98
C LYS A 33 -2.73 23.42 -1.07
N THR A 34 -2.46 23.23 0.22
CA THR A 34 -2.21 24.34 1.16
C THR A 34 -0.91 25.08 0.86
N VAL A 35 0.03 24.39 0.19
CA VAL A 35 1.32 24.96 -0.21
C VAL A 35 1.58 24.64 -1.69
N LYS A 36 2.24 25.57 -2.38
CA LYS A 36 2.59 25.37 -3.79
C LYS A 36 3.98 24.70 -3.91
N GLY A 37 4.02 23.48 -4.43
CA GLY A 37 5.24 22.77 -4.78
C GLY A 37 5.75 21.81 -3.69
N ILE A 38 6.48 20.81 -4.15
CA ILE A 38 6.96 19.67 -3.32
C ILE A 38 7.98 20.17 -2.29
N ALA A 39 8.94 21.02 -2.69
CA ALA A 39 9.96 21.54 -1.79
C ALA A 39 9.35 22.31 -0.61
N LYS A 40 8.36 23.17 -0.89
CA LYS A 40 7.63 23.87 0.17
C LYS A 40 6.80 22.93 1.03
N PHE A 41 6.19 21.91 0.44
CA PHE A 41 5.43 20.91 1.19
C PHE A 41 6.33 20.12 2.15
N ASN A 42 7.51 19.70 1.68
CA ASN A 42 8.49 19.02 2.52
C ASN A 42 8.94 19.91 3.69
N ALA A 43 9.27 21.15 3.42
CA ALA A 43 9.78 22.09 4.42
C ALA A 43 8.73 22.54 5.45
N SER A 44 7.44 22.69 5.06
CA SER A 44 6.43 23.29 5.93
C SER A 44 5.47 22.28 6.56
N ILE A 45 5.18 21.15 5.89
CA ILE A 45 4.19 20.18 6.37
C ILE A 45 4.84 18.89 6.86
N ILE A 46 5.73 18.30 6.05
CA ILE A 46 6.37 17.02 6.45
C ILE A 46 7.38 17.29 7.57
N SER A 47 8.11 18.37 7.51
CA SER A 47 9.12 18.76 8.51
C SER A 47 8.53 19.30 9.83
N GLU A 48 7.20 19.41 9.97
CA GLU A 48 6.57 19.50 11.29
C GLU A 48 6.88 18.26 12.16
N ASN A 49 7.13 17.12 11.53
CA ASN A 49 7.65 15.93 12.23
C ASN A 49 9.18 16.09 12.38
N PRO A 50 9.72 16.13 13.62
CA PRO A 50 11.14 16.40 13.85
C PRO A 50 12.06 15.33 13.23
N ASN A 51 11.65 14.08 13.19
CA ASN A 51 12.45 13.02 12.53
C ASN A 51 12.53 13.23 11.03
N MET A 52 11.44 13.71 10.40
CA MET A 52 11.42 14.01 8.98
C MET A 52 12.22 15.30 8.68
N ALA A 53 12.14 16.30 9.54
CA ALA A 53 12.98 17.51 9.45
C ALA A 53 14.47 17.13 9.47
N GLN A 54 14.88 16.31 10.44
CA GLN A 54 16.24 15.82 10.52
C GLN A 54 16.64 15.06 9.25
N PHE A 55 15.81 14.13 8.78
CA PHE A 55 16.05 13.35 7.56
C PHE A 55 16.29 14.28 6.34
N PHE A 56 15.40 15.22 6.07
CA PHE A 56 15.56 16.12 4.92
C PHE A 56 16.75 17.07 5.03
N ASN A 57 17.13 17.47 6.24
CA ASN A 57 18.28 18.36 6.46
C ASN A 57 19.64 17.63 6.33
N THR A 58 19.67 16.30 6.58
CA THR A 58 20.91 15.51 6.57
C THR A 58 21.08 14.66 5.33
N SER A 59 20.03 14.52 4.51
CA SER A 59 20.05 13.65 3.33
C SER A 59 20.22 14.46 2.04
N LYS A 60 20.95 13.86 1.09
CA LYS A 60 21.07 14.39 -0.27
C LYS A 60 20.21 13.56 -1.20
N MET A 61 19.44 14.19 -2.06
CA MET A 61 18.64 13.51 -3.08
C MET A 61 19.57 12.91 -4.16
N SER A 62 19.34 11.64 -4.50
CA SER A 62 20.10 10.94 -5.55
C SER A 62 19.59 11.24 -6.96
N PHE A 63 18.37 11.78 -7.09
CA PHE A 63 17.75 12.17 -8.35
C PHE A 63 17.68 13.69 -8.48
N GLU A 64 17.59 14.20 -9.69
CA GLU A 64 17.40 15.65 -9.94
C GLU A 64 16.04 16.14 -9.41
N ALA A 65 15.01 15.31 -9.48
CA ALA A 65 13.68 15.62 -8.99
C ALA A 65 12.99 14.37 -8.41
N PRO A 66 12.08 14.53 -7.43
CA PRO A 66 11.31 13.43 -6.91
C PRO A 66 10.31 12.90 -7.96
N LEU A 67 10.15 11.58 -8.01
CA LEU A 67 9.09 10.95 -8.81
C LEU A 67 7.73 11.20 -8.13
N THR A 68 6.74 11.63 -8.90
CA THR A 68 5.42 11.95 -8.37
C THR A 68 4.30 11.32 -9.18
N ILE A 69 3.26 10.91 -8.48
CA ILE A 69 2.01 10.44 -9.07
C ILE A 69 0.89 11.37 -8.60
N ALA A 70 0.17 11.98 -9.53
CA ALA A 70 -0.83 12.98 -9.22
C ALA A 70 -2.07 12.40 -8.49
N GLN A 71 -2.40 11.13 -8.74
CA GLN A 71 -3.58 10.50 -8.16
C GLN A 71 -3.38 9.00 -7.98
N VAL A 72 -3.59 8.53 -6.75
CA VAL A 72 -3.63 7.10 -6.42
C VAL A 72 -5.06 6.76 -6.03
N SER A 73 -5.69 5.84 -6.77
CA SER A 73 -7.06 5.41 -6.51
C SER A 73 -7.10 4.08 -5.79
N PHE A 74 -7.71 4.06 -4.61
CA PHE A 74 -7.99 2.85 -3.82
C PHE A 74 -9.41 2.32 -4.04
N GLN A 75 -10.07 2.78 -5.08
CA GLN A 75 -11.40 2.30 -5.44
C GLN A 75 -11.35 0.81 -5.80
N LYS A 76 -12.49 0.15 -5.58
CA LYS A 76 -12.65 -1.25 -5.96
C LYS A 76 -12.53 -1.39 -7.47
N LYS A 77 -11.65 -2.29 -7.90
CA LYS A 77 -11.36 -2.56 -9.31
C LYS A 77 -11.98 -3.88 -9.76
N SER A 78 -12.19 -4.02 -11.06
CA SER A 78 -12.58 -5.29 -11.66
C SER A 78 -11.37 -6.24 -11.67
N ILE A 79 -11.61 -7.48 -11.30
CA ILE A 79 -10.59 -8.54 -11.31
C ILE A 79 -10.43 -9.11 -12.72
N VAL A 80 -11.53 -9.11 -13.46
CA VAL A 80 -11.57 -9.41 -14.90
C VAL A 80 -12.31 -8.28 -15.58
N GLN A 81 -11.77 -7.76 -16.67
CA GLN A 81 -12.38 -6.72 -17.46
C GLN A 81 -12.14 -7.03 -18.95
N GLU A 82 -13.22 -7.08 -19.72
CA GLU A 82 -13.16 -7.38 -21.18
C GLU A 82 -12.32 -8.65 -21.46
N HIS A 83 -12.55 -9.70 -20.67
CA HIS A 83 -11.83 -10.97 -20.73
C HIS A 83 -10.32 -10.91 -20.38
N ILE A 84 -9.83 -9.79 -19.84
CA ILE A 84 -8.45 -9.64 -19.36
C ILE A 84 -8.42 -9.94 -17.87
N LEU A 85 -7.61 -10.92 -17.46
CA LEU A 85 -7.36 -11.24 -16.06
C LEU A 85 -6.40 -10.22 -15.45
N MET A 86 -6.91 -9.37 -14.55
CA MET A 86 -6.11 -8.33 -13.91
C MET A 86 -5.23 -8.89 -12.79
N VAL A 87 -3.99 -8.42 -12.68
CA VAL A 87 -3.00 -8.89 -11.72
C VAL A 87 -2.38 -7.70 -10.97
N GLY A 88 -1.97 -7.90 -9.73
CA GLY A 88 -1.33 -6.85 -8.94
C GLY A 88 -2.26 -5.66 -8.69
N ASP A 89 -1.72 -4.46 -8.78
CA ASP A 89 -2.43 -3.20 -8.50
C ASP A 89 -3.58 -2.92 -9.47
N SER A 90 -3.57 -3.51 -10.66
CA SER A 90 -4.67 -3.41 -11.62
C SER A 90 -5.92 -4.18 -11.17
N ALA A 91 -5.76 -5.28 -10.43
CA ALA A 91 -6.86 -6.05 -9.83
C ALA A 91 -7.33 -5.48 -8.49
N GLY A 92 -6.43 -4.84 -7.74
CA GLY A 92 -6.73 -4.24 -6.45
C GLY A 92 -5.50 -3.69 -5.76
N LEU A 93 -5.52 -2.39 -5.50
CA LEU A 93 -4.42 -1.70 -4.84
C LEU A 93 -4.60 -1.78 -3.32
N ILE A 94 -3.64 -2.41 -2.64
CA ILE A 94 -3.55 -2.33 -1.19
C ILE A 94 -2.93 -1.00 -0.79
N HIS A 95 -3.37 -0.46 0.35
CA HIS A 95 -2.83 0.80 0.82
C HIS A 95 -1.32 0.68 1.09
N PRO A 96 -0.47 1.61 0.58
CA PRO A 96 1.00 1.55 0.71
C PRO A 96 1.49 1.42 2.15
N LEU A 97 0.72 1.96 3.11
CA LEU A 97 0.97 1.80 4.55
C LEU A 97 1.15 0.34 4.99
N CYS A 98 0.49 -0.58 4.32
CA CYS A 98 0.60 -2.00 4.64
C CYS A 98 1.94 -2.61 4.20
N GLY A 99 2.72 -1.92 3.34
CA GLY A 99 4.01 -2.38 2.85
C GLY A 99 3.97 -3.70 2.06
N ASN A 100 2.81 -4.10 1.57
CA ASN A 100 2.57 -5.45 1.04
C ASN A 100 2.13 -5.50 -0.44
N GLY A 101 2.25 -4.38 -1.16
CA GLY A 101 1.81 -4.29 -2.56
C GLY A 101 2.54 -5.27 -3.47
N MET A 102 3.88 -5.32 -3.40
CA MET A 102 4.69 -6.25 -4.21
C MET A 102 4.37 -7.72 -3.91
N ALA A 103 4.25 -8.09 -2.63
CA ALA A 103 3.89 -9.45 -2.27
C ALA A 103 2.48 -9.84 -2.75
N MET A 104 1.52 -8.91 -2.73
CA MET A 104 0.20 -9.13 -3.32
C MET A 104 0.27 -9.28 -4.84
N ALA A 105 1.09 -8.49 -5.53
CA ALA A 105 1.29 -8.60 -6.97
C ALA A 105 1.84 -9.97 -7.36
N ILE A 106 2.90 -10.44 -6.69
CA ILE A 106 3.50 -11.77 -6.90
C ILE A 106 2.47 -12.88 -6.60
N HIS A 107 1.74 -12.77 -5.49
CA HIS A 107 0.72 -13.76 -5.15
C HIS A 107 -0.45 -13.76 -6.16
N SER A 108 -0.85 -12.61 -6.64
CA SER A 108 -1.86 -12.47 -7.69
C SER A 108 -1.40 -13.12 -9.00
N ALA A 109 -0.13 -12.93 -9.39
CA ALA A 109 0.47 -13.60 -10.54
C ALA A 109 0.48 -15.12 -10.36
N LYS A 110 0.84 -15.62 -9.19
CA LYS A 110 0.76 -17.05 -8.86
C LYS A 110 -0.66 -17.59 -9.02
N LEU A 111 -1.67 -16.89 -8.51
CA LEU A 111 -3.06 -17.34 -8.61
C LEU A 111 -3.55 -17.44 -10.07
N VAL A 112 -3.20 -16.47 -10.92
CA VAL A 112 -3.58 -16.54 -12.33
C VAL A 112 -2.85 -17.68 -13.04
N SER A 113 -1.55 -17.87 -12.78
CA SER A 113 -0.78 -18.97 -13.32
C SER A 113 -1.34 -20.33 -12.89
N GLU A 114 -1.65 -20.49 -11.61
CA GLU A 114 -2.28 -21.72 -11.10
C GLU A 114 -3.68 -21.97 -11.71
N THR A 115 -4.46 -20.92 -11.93
CA THR A 115 -5.77 -21.02 -12.57
C THR A 115 -5.63 -21.52 -14.01
N LEU A 116 -4.66 -21.00 -14.75
CA LEU A 116 -4.41 -21.37 -16.15
C LEU A 116 -3.79 -22.78 -16.28
N LEU A 117 -2.89 -23.15 -15.36
CA LEU A 117 -2.20 -24.45 -15.41
C LEU A 117 -3.02 -25.62 -14.82
N LYS A 118 -3.87 -25.36 -13.83
CA LYS A 118 -4.73 -26.38 -13.19
C LYS A 118 -6.06 -26.54 -13.88
N GLY A 119 -6.51 -25.52 -14.59
CA GLY A 119 -7.65 -25.65 -15.48
C GLY A 119 -7.31 -26.70 -16.52
N ASP A 120 -8.14 -27.72 -16.66
CA ASP A 120 -8.04 -28.59 -17.82
C ASP A 120 -8.40 -27.73 -19.05
N ILE A 121 -7.34 -27.20 -19.70
CA ILE A 121 -7.45 -26.30 -20.86
C ILE A 121 -8.29 -26.94 -21.97
N THR A 122 -8.44 -28.26 -21.93
CA THR A 122 -9.25 -29.00 -22.89
C THR A 122 -10.75 -29.00 -22.56
N THR A 123 -11.11 -28.77 -21.29
CA THR A 123 -12.50 -28.88 -20.79
C THR A 123 -13.06 -27.57 -20.24
N TRP A 124 -12.19 -26.63 -19.83
CA TRP A 124 -12.63 -25.35 -19.28
C TRP A 124 -12.90 -24.34 -20.38
N GLU A 125 -14.11 -23.77 -20.35
CA GLU A 125 -14.43 -22.61 -21.13
C GLU A 125 -13.80 -21.36 -20.50
N ARG A 126 -13.63 -20.29 -21.30
CA ARG A 126 -13.13 -18.99 -20.81
C ARG A 126 -13.86 -18.52 -19.56
N ARG A 127 -15.17 -18.70 -19.52
CA ARG A 127 -16.01 -18.30 -18.40
C ARG A 127 -15.62 -19.02 -17.11
N ASP A 128 -15.31 -20.29 -17.17
CA ASP A 128 -14.92 -21.09 -16.01
C ASP A 128 -13.58 -20.60 -15.43
N ILE A 129 -12.63 -20.26 -16.30
CA ILE A 129 -11.34 -19.67 -15.93
C ILE A 129 -11.54 -18.33 -15.22
N GLU A 130 -12.34 -17.46 -15.79
CA GLU A 130 -12.62 -16.12 -15.25
C GLU A 130 -13.32 -16.21 -13.89
N GLU A 131 -14.37 -17.02 -13.76
CA GLU A 131 -15.11 -17.21 -12.52
C GLU A 131 -14.24 -17.83 -11.43
N HIS A 132 -13.44 -18.85 -11.77
CA HIS A 132 -12.50 -19.47 -10.83
C HIS A 132 -11.46 -18.47 -10.32
N TYR A 133 -10.85 -17.69 -11.24
CA TYR A 133 -9.88 -16.66 -10.87
C TYR A 133 -10.50 -15.60 -9.97
N ILE A 134 -11.67 -15.06 -10.32
CA ILE A 134 -12.39 -14.07 -9.51
C ILE A 134 -12.66 -14.59 -8.09
N LYS A 135 -13.16 -15.82 -7.99
CA LYS A 135 -13.49 -16.47 -6.70
C LYS A 135 -12.24 -16.64 -5.84
N THR A 136 -11.17 -17.17 -6.43
CA THR A 136 -9.91 -17.43 -5.72
C THR A 136 -9.23 -16.12 -5.29
N TRP A 137 -9.20 -15.14 -6.18
CA TRP A 137 -8.65 -13.83 -5.89
C TRP A 137 -9.41 -13.13 -4.74
N LYS A 138 -10.75 -13.10 -4.81
CA LYS A 138 -11.58 -12.52 -3.74
C LYS A 138 -11.37 -13.22 -2.40
N LYS A 139 -11.31 -14.54 -2.37
CA LYS A 139 -11.05 -15.32 -1.17
C LYS A 139 -9.70 -14.97 -0.54
N THR A 140 -8.69 -14.70 -1.36
CA THR A 140 -7.32 -14.44 -0.93
C THR A 140 -7.13 -13.00 -0.45
N PHE A 141 -7.69 -11.99 -1.14
CA PHE A 141 -7.32 -10.59 -0.95
C PHE A 141 -8.41 -9.69 -0.37
N SER A 142 -9.72 -10.03 -0.52
CA SER A 142 -10.78 -9.08 -0.13
C SER A 142 -10.70 -8.62 1.32
N LYS A 143 -10.40 -9.52 2.25
CA LYS A 143 -10.27 -9.18 3.68
C LYS A 143 -9.09 -8.24 3.95
N ARG A 144 -7.95 -8.44 3.25
CA ARG A 144 -6.77 -7.58 3.39
C ARG A 144 -7.03 -6.18 2.86
N LEU A 145 -7.68 -6.07 1.70
CA LEU A 145 -8.02 -4.78 1.09
C LEU A 145 -9.03 -4.01 1.94
N ALA A 146 -10.07 -4.67 2.43
CA ALA A 146 -11.05 -4.05 3.33
C ALA A 146 -10.39 -3.56 4.62
N PHE A 147 -9.52 -4.37 5.23
CA PHE A 147 -8.80 -3.98 6.43
C PHE A 147 -7.81 -2.83 6.18
N GLY A 148 -7.11 -2.84 5.05
CA GLY A 148 -6.24 -1.73 4.63
C GLY A 148 -6.99 -0.41 4.49
N SER A 149 -8.21 -0.44 3.92
CA SER A 149 -9.07 0.75 3.79
C SER A 149 -9.51 1.30 5.15
N VAL A 150 -9.86 0.43 6.10
CA VAL A 150 -10.19 0.84 7.49
C VAL A 150 -8.98 1.47 8.16
N LEU A 151 -7.81 0.85 8.05
CA LEU A 151 -6.58 1.37 8.63
C LEU A 151 -6.21 2.75 8.06
N GLN A 152 -6.37 2.92 6.75
CA GLN A 152 -6.20 4.22 6.09
C GLN A 152 -7.12 5.28 6.68
N HIS A 153 -8.41 4.97 6.82
CA HIS A 153 -9.38 5.93 7.37
C HIS A 153 -9.00 6.37 8.79
N ILE A 154 -8.58 5.43 9.64
CA ILE A 154 -8.11 5.71 11.00
C ILE A 154 -6.89 6.64 10.97
N LEU A 155 -5.91 6.37 10.11
CA LEU A 155 -4.65 7.11 10.10
C LEU A 155 -4.74 8.49 9.44
N LEU A 156 -5.65 8.67 8.49
CA LEU A 156 -5.92 9.99 7.89
C LEU A 156 -6.75 10.90 8.80
N ASN A 157 -7.41 10.36 9.81
CA ASN A 157 -8.16 11.13 10.81
C ASN A 157 -7.26 11.40 12.02
N ASN A 158 -6.93 12.67 12.25
CA ASN A 158 -5.99 13.07 13.32
C ASN A 158 -6.41 12.58 14.71
N SER A 159 -7.70 12.64 15.06
CA SER A 159 -8.19 12.19 16.36
C SER A 159 -8.11 10.68 16.51
N LEU A 160 -8.55 9.93 15.50
CA LEU A 160 -8.49 8.48 15.49
C LEU A 160 -7.05 7.96 15.44
N SER A 161 -6.18 8.61 14.69
CA SER A 161 -4.76 8.28 14.61
C SER A 161 -4.06 8.42 15.95
N LYS A 162 -4.34 9.51 16.70
CA LYS A 162 -3.78 9.73 18.04
C LYS A 162 -4.25 8.65 19.01
N ILE A 163 -5.54 8.34 19.02
CA ILE A 163 -6.09 7.27 19.89
C ILE A 163 -5.49 5.92 19.51
N ALA A 164 -5.44 5.59 18.23
CA ALA A 164 -4.87 4.34 17.74
C ALA A 164 -3.39 4.19 18.13
N SER A 165 -2.59 5.25 18.00
CA SER A 165 -1.18 5.23 18.39
C SER A 165 -0.99 4.97 19.88
N ILE A 166 -1.77 5.62 20.75
CA ILE A 166 -1.73 5.40 22.19
C ILE A 166 -2.16 3.96 22.54
N THR A 167 -3.22 3.46 21.89
CA THR A 167 -3.71 2.11 22.12
C THR A 167 -2.68 1.05 21.70
N ILE A 168 -2.08 1.21 20.52
CA ILE A 168 -1.04 0.30 20.02
C ILE A 168 0.20 0.32 20.94
N ALA A 169 0.62 1.50 21.40
CA ALA A 169 1.75 1.62 22.33
C ALA A 169 1.51 0.87 23.67
N ARG A 170 0.26 0.84 24.14
CA ARG A 170 -0.12 0.12 25.36
C ARG A 170 -0.40 -1.38 25.14
N MET A 171 -0.70 -1.77 23.91
CA MET A 171 -1.10 -3.14 23.55
C MET A 171 -0.30 -3.65 22.32
N PRO A 172 0.97 -4.02 22.50
CA PRO A 172 1.84 -4.44 21.38
C PRO A 172 1.31 -5.65 20.59
N TRP A 173 0.55 -6.54 21.23
CA TRP A 173 -0.07 -7.68 20.56
C TRP A 173 -1.07 -7.26 19.46
N LEU A 174 -1.69 -6.07 19.62
CA LEU A 174 -2.60 -5.52 18.62
C LEU A 174 -1.86 -5.16 17.33
N LEU A 175 -0.65 -4.61 17.44
CA LEU A 175 0.20 -4.33 16.28
C LEU A 175 0.57 -5.61 15.54
N GLN A 176 0.94 -6.67 16.26
CA GLN A 176 1.23 -7.97 15.63
C GLN A 176 0.01 -8.53 14.88
N LYS A 177 -1.19 -8.40 15.45
CA LYS A 177 -2.44 -8.82 14.81
C LYS A 177 -2.74 -7.98 13.54
N ILE A 178 -2.52 -6.67 13.60
CA ILE A 178 -2.65 -5.77 12.45
C ILE A 178 -1.69 -6.20 11.33
N ILE A 179 -0.41 -6.37 11.64
CA ILE A 179 0.61 -6.81 10.68
C ILE A 179 0.23 -8.16 10.07
N LYS A 180 -0.14 -9.14 10.88
CA LYS A 180 -0.55 -10.47 10.41
C LYS A 180 -1.77 -10.41 9.48
N THR A 181 -2.73 -9.53 9.75
CA THR A 181 -3.93 -9.35 8.93
C THR A 181 -3.63 -8.67 7.60
N THR A 182 -2.71 -7.70 7.59
CA THR A 182 -2.32 -6.98 6.36
C THR A 182 -1.39 -7.80 5.47
N HIS A 183 -0.45 -8.55 6.05
CA HIS A 183 0.53 -9.33 5.26
C HIS A 183 -0.01 -10.69 4.83
N GLY A 184 -0.91 -11.30 5.63
CA GLY A 184 -1.44 -12.63 5.37
C GLY A 184 -0.41 -13.74 5.59
N LYS A 185 -0.68 -14.92 5.03
CA LYS A 185 0.23 -16.06 5.11
C LYS A 185 1.40 -15.88 4.14
N PRO A 186 2.60 -16.34 4.49
CA PRO A 186 3.71 -16.43 3.54
C PRO A 186 3.31 -17.22 2.29
N LEU A 187 3.89 -16.86 1.15
CA LEU A 187 3.76 -17.65 -0.07
C LEU A 187 4.53 -18.96 0.12
N SER A 188 3.81 -20.09 0.09
CA SER A 188 4.46 -21.39 -0.15
C SER A 188 4.76 -21.52 -1.63
N LEU A 189 5.98 -21.87 -1.94
CA LEU A 189 6.39 -22.30 -3.29
C LEU A 189 5.81 -23.67 -3.58
#